data_84c81af0681e0ce0d484c68b532f6816
#
_entry.id   84c81af0681e0ce0d484c68b532f6816
#
_cell.length_a   1.000
_cell.length_b   1.000
_cell.length_c   1.000
_cell.angle_alpha   90.00
_cell.angle_beta   90.00
_cell.angle_gamma   90.00
#
_symmetry.space_group_name_H-M   'P 1'
#
loop_
_entity.id
_entity.type
_entity.pdbx_description
1 polymer ?
#
loop_
_entity_poly.entity_id
_entity_poly.type
_entity_poly.pdbx_seq_one_letter_code
_entity_poly.pdbx_strand_id
1 'polypeptide(L)'
;MSLSYVEFGKVDLSDVFFDSLKNDYPTFESWFLKKRNEKAYVSYDDYGKIDGFLYLKIENEELNDMTPSFPMKKRLKCGTFKIDARGTKMGERFVRKIFDFAMPHDIQEVYVTIFDKHQGLIRLLERYGFKLCSRKNLETENGCEGVYFKDFNWKPSAASFYNNYPMIKMNGRNFLLA
;
A
#
# COMPACT_ATOMS: atom_id res chain seq x y z
N MET A 1 8.92 -16.97 -6.71
CA MET A 1 8.25 -15.76 -6.16
C MET A 1 8.41 -14.60 -7.14
N SER A 2 7.33 -14.17 -7.83
CA SER A 2 7.33 -13.12 -8.86
C SER A 2 6.43 -11.96 -8.44
N LEU A 3 6.83 -10.73 -8.76
CA LEU A 3 6.04 -9.52 -8.55
C LEU A 3 5.73 -8.90 -9.92
N SER A 4 4.45 -8.83 -10.27
CA SER A 4 3.97 -8.38 -11.57
C SER A 4 3.05 -7.18 -11.44
N TYR A 5 3.00 -6.31 -12.47
CA TYR A 5 2.07 -5.19 -12.56
C TYR A 5 1.02 -5.52 -13.61
N VAL A 6 -0.15 -5.93 -13.17
CA VAL A 6 -1.18 -6.56 -14.01
C VAL A 6 -2.53 -5.86 -13.87
N GLU A 7 -3.37 -5.98 -14.89
CA GLU A 7 -4.76 -5.50 -14.85
C GLU A 7 -5.59 -6.32 -13.84
N PHE A 8 -6.49 -5.67 -13.10
CA PHE A 8 -7.41 -6.34 -12.18
C PHE A 8 -8.21 -7.46 -12.85
N GLY A 9 -8.61 -7.26 -14.11
CA GLY A 9 -9.35 -8.28 -14.87
C GLY A 9 -8.56 -9.56 -15.16
N LYS A 10 -7.25 -9.58 -14.92
CA LYS A 10 -6.36 -10.75 -15.08
C LYS A 10 -6.05 -11.43 -13.75
N VAL A 11 -6.52 -10.87 -12.63
CA VAL A 11 -6.30 -11.39 -11.28
C VAL A 11 -7.49 -12.26 -10.91
N ASP A 12 -7.22 -13.47 -10.43
CA ASP A 12 -8.27 -14.37 -9.96
C ASP A 12 -8.83 -13.89 -8.61
N LEU A 13 -9.98 -13.24 -8.66
CA LEU A 13 -10.68 -12.76 -7.45
C LEU A 13 -11.22 -13.90 -6.59
N SER A 14 -11.32 -15.12 -7.12
CA SER A 14 -11.77 -16.30 -6.35
C SER A 14 -10.65 -16.90 -5.47
N ASP A 15 -9.41 -16.43 -5.63
CA ASP A 15 -8.30 -16.86 -4.78
C ASP A 15 -8.60 -16.55 -3.30
N VAL A 16 -8.35 -17.52 -2.45
CA VAL A 16 -8.53 -17.44 -0.99
C VAL A 16 -7.80 -16.25 -0.36
N PHE A 17 -6.77 -15.77 -1.02
CA PHE A 17 -6.07 -14.55 -0.63
C PHE A 17 -7.03 -13.36 -0.41
N PHE A 18 -8.10 -13.24 -1.20
CA PHE A 18 -9.05 -12.13 -1.09
C PHE A 18 -10.16 -12.32 -0.06
N ASP A 19 -10.32 -13.49 0.56
CA ASP A 19 -11.44 -13.78 1.46
C ASP A 19 -11.51 -12.81 2.64
N SER A 20 -10.39 -12.51 3.28
CA SER A 20 -10.38 -11.53 4.39
C SER A 20 -10.77 -10.11 3.94
N LEU A 21 -10.40 -9.70 2.72
CA LEU A 21 -10.82 -8.41 2.18
C LEU A 21 -12.31 -8.38 1.85
N LYS A 22 -12.87 -9.47 1.36
CA LYS A 22 -14.31 -9.60 1.12
C LYS A 22 -15.09 -9.57 2.44
N ASN A 23 -14.56 -10.20 3.48
CA ASN A 23 -15.17 -10.19 4.81
C ASN A 23 -15.10 -8.80 5.47
N ASP A 24 -13.97 -8.11 5.33
CA ASP A 24 -13.78 -6.77 5.94
C ASP A 24 -14.54 -5.66 5.19
N TYR A 25 -14.74 -5.84 3.89
CA TYR A 25 -15.36 -4.84 3.00
C TYR A 25 -16.46 -5.49 2.15
N PRO A 26 -17.74 -5.45 2.56
CA PRO A 26 -18.85 -6.12 1.87
C PRO A 26 -19.00 -5.73 0.39
N THR A 27 -18.49 -4.54 -0.01
CA THR A 27 -18.53 -4.07 -1.39
C THR A 27 -17.26 -4.38 -2.18
N PHE A 28 -16.29 -5.11 -1.62
CA PHE A 28 -14.98 -5.35 -2.21
C PHE A 28 -15.05 -5.97 -3.60
N GLU A 29 -15.86 -7.02 -3.78
CA GLU A 29 -15.98 -7.70 -5.08
C GLU A 29 -16.52 -6.78 -6.17
N SER A 30 -17.60 -6.04 -5.87
CA SER A 30 -18.18 -5.10 -6.84
C SER A 30 -17.23 -3.95 -7.17
N TRP A 31 -16.48 -3.47 -6.18
CA TRP A 31 -15.44 -2.47 -6.37
C TRP A 31 -14.28 -3.01 -7.22
N PHE A 32 -13.83 -4.23 -6.97
CA PHE A 32 -12.75 -4.89 -7.71
C PHE A 32 -13.11 -5.07 -9.20
N LEU A 33 -14.32 -5.54 -9.47
CA LEU A 33 -14.81 -5.74 -10.85
C LEU A 33 -14.93 -4.42 -11.63
N LYS A 34 -15.33 -3.32 -10.96
CA LYS A 34 -15.37 -1.98 -11.60
C LYS A 34 -13.98 -1.50 -12.02
N LYS A 35 -12.92 -2.03 -11.40
CA LYS A 35 -11.53 -1.65 -11.68
C LYS A 35 -10.81 -2.58 -12.67
N ARG A 36 -11.54 -3.43 -13.40
CA ARG A 36 -10.99 -4.45 -14.30
C ARG A 36 -9.88 -3.97 -15.26
N ASN A 37 -9.93 -2.72 -15.69
CA ASN A 37 -8.95 -2.12 -16.61
C ASN A 37 -7.81 -1.36 -15.88
N GLU A 38 -7.89 -1.20 -14.58
CA GLU A 38 -6.82 -0.62 -13.78
C GLU A 38 -5.79 -1.68 -13.43
N LYS A 39 -4.60 -1.25 -12.97
CA LYS A 39 -3.50 -2.16 -12.70
C LYS A 39 -3.12 -2.15 -11.22
N ALA A 40 -2.70 -3.31 -10.74
CA ALA A 40 -2.15 -3.50 -9.40
C ALA A 40 -0.84 -4.28 -9.45
N TYR A 41 -0.02 -4.12 -8.42
CA TYR A 41 1.12 -4.99 -8.17
C TYR A 41 0.62 -6.26 -7.48
N VAL A 42 0.93 -7.41 -8.07
CA VAL A 42 0.52 -8.72 -7.55
C VAL A 42 1.76 -9.58 -7.42
N SER A 43 1.93 -10.21 -6.27
CA SER A 43 2.97 -11.21 -6.09
C SER A 43 2.35 -12.60 -5.98
N TYR A 44 3.11 -13.57 -6.48
CA TYR A 44 2.74 -14.97 -6.49
C TYR A 44 3.85 -15.79 -5.80
N ASP A 45 3.45 -16.75 -4.99
CA ASP A 45 4.34 -17.71 -4.38
C ASP A 45 4.93 -18.70 -5.42
N ASP A 46 5.72 -19.67 -4.96
CA ASP A 46 6.35 -20.66 -5.83
C ASP A 46 5.35 -21.69 -6.39
N TYR A 47 4.11 -21.71 -5.87
CA TYR A 47 2.99 -22.55 -6.34
C TYR A 47 2.02 -21.80 -7.23
N GLY A 48 2.29 -20.51 -7.53
CA GLY A 48 1.44 -19.66 -8.38
C GLY A 48 0.22 -19.07 -7.65
N LYS A 49 0.13 -19.17 -6.33
CA LYS A 49 -0.93 -18.55 -5.53
C LYS A 49 -0.58 -17.11 -5.20
N ILE A 50 -1.59 -16.27 -5.08
CA ILE A 50 -1.41 -14.86 -4.69
C ILE A 50 -0.97 -14.81 -3.22
N ASP A 51 0.13 -14.11 -2.96
CA ASP A 51 0.66 -13.86 -1.61
C ASP A 51 0.85 -12.38 -1.29
N GLY A 52 0.55 -11.48 -2.24
CA GLY A 52 0.58 -10.04 -2.04
C GLY A 52 -0.15 -9.27 -3.12
N PHE A 53 -0.81 -8.18 -2.71
CA PHE A 53 -1.56 -7.30 -3.59
C PHE A 53 -1.43 -5.84 -3.14
N LEU A 54 -1.08 -4.95 -4.08
CA LEU A 54 -1.00 -3.52 -3.85
C LEU A 54 -1.61 -2.76 -5.02
N TYR A 55 -2.66 -1.99 -4.74
CA TYR A 55 -3.26 -1.05 -5.68
C TYR A 55 -2.93 0.39 -5.30
N LEU A 56 -2.43 1.15 -6.26
CA LEU A 56 -2.05 2.55 -6.12
C LEU A 56 -2.89 3.42 -7.03
N LYS A 57 -3.39 4.54 -6.50
CA LYS A 57 -4.20 5.51 -7.23
C LYS A 57 -3.72 6.94 -6.93
N ILE A 58 -3.56 7.75 -7.97
CA ILE A 58 -3.34 9.19 -7.79
C ILE A 58 -4.72 9.84 -7.62
N GLU A 59 -4.86 10.62 -6.57
CA GLU A 59 -6.05 11.41 -6.26
C GLU A 59 -5.68 12.90 -6.15
N ASN A 60 -6.60 13.78 -6.54
CA ASN A 60 -6.44 15.22 -6.36
C ASN A 60 -7.77 15.79 -5.82
N GLU A 61 -8.01 15.53 -4.55
CA GLU A 61 -9.28 15.82 -3.89
C GLU A 61 -9.08 16.19 -2.42
N GLU A 62 -10.11 16.73 -1.81
CA GLU A 62 -10.21 16.86 -0.36
C GLU A 62 -10.47 15.51 0.28
N LEU A 63 -9.92 15.30 1.47
CA LEU A 63 -10.23 14.14 2.29
C LEU A 63 -11.10 14.60 3.47
N ASN A 64 -12.41 14.59 3.27
CA ASN A 64 -13.40 15.09 4.23
C ASN A 64 -14.18 13.96 4.94
N ASP A 65 -13.93 12.72 4.59
CA ASP A 65 -14.53 11.52 5.19
C ASP A 65 -13.72 10.97 6.38
N MET A 66 -12.87 11.83 6.95
CA MET A 66 -11.99 11.51 8.09
C MET A 66 -11.82 12.71 9.03
N THR A 67 -11.39 12.45 10.27
CA THR A 67 -11.15 13.49 11.28
C THR A 67 -9.74 13.34 11.87
N PRO A 68 -8.87 14.38 11.78
CA PRO A 68 -9.07 15.62 11.03
C PRO A 68 -9.15 15.40 9.51
N SER A 69 -9.83 16.32 8.81
CA SER A 69 -9.91 16.36 7.35
C SER A 69 -8.64 16.98 6.74
N PHE A 70 -8.43 16.78 5.43
CA PHE A 70 -7.29 17.35 4.71
C PHE A 70 -7.74 18.11 3.48
N PRO A 71 -7.13 19.28 3.17
CA PRO A 71 -7.49 20.08 2.02
C PRO A 71 -7.17 19.35 0.71
N MET A 72 -7.69 19.88 -0.41
CA MET A 72 -7.38 19.41 -1.75
C MET A 72 -5.87 19.39 -1.99
N LYS A 73 -5.36 18.24 -2.40
CA LYS A 73 -3.96 18.04 -2.73
C LYS A 73 -3.79 16.82 -3.62
N LYS A 74 -2.80 16.85 -4.52
CA LYS A 74 -2.40 15.66 -5.28
C LYS A 74 -1.68 14.69 -4.35
N ARG A 75 -2.24 13.49 -4.18
CA ARG A 75 -1.74 12.43 -3.29
C ARG A 75 -1.71 11.08 -3.99
N LEU A 76 -0.86 10.21 -3.49
CA LEU A 76 -0.94 8.79 -3.80
C LEU A 76 -1.75 8.07 -2.72
N LYS A 77 -2.78 7.36 -3.11
CA LYS A 77 -3.55 6.48 -2.23
C LYS A 77 -3.14 5.04 -2.42
N CYS A 78 -2.82 4.34 -1.35
CA CYS A 78 -2.82 2.89 -1.34
C CYS A 78 -4.26 2.41 -1.16
N GLY A 79 -4.93 2.08 -2.27
CA GLY A 79 -6.35 1.72 -2.26
C GLY A 79 -6.61 0.30 -1.73
N THR A 80 -5.65 -0.59 -1.86
CA THR A 80 -5.61 -1.93 -1.25
C THR A 80 -4.18 -2.34 -1.05
N PHE A 81 -3.85 -2.80 0.15
CA PHE A 81 -2.54 -3.33 0.46
C PHE A 81 -2.67 -4.54 1.39
N LYS A 82 -2.43 -5.73 0.85
CA LYS A 82 -2.45 -6.97 1.62
C LYS A 82 -1.23 -7.84 1.27
N ILE A 83 -0.67 -8.49 2.29
CA ILE A 83 0.47 -9.41 2.18
C ILE A 83 0.22 -10.58 3.12
N ASP A 84 0.26 -11.80 2.59
CA ASP A 84 0.19 -13.03 3.36
C ASP A 84 1.55 -13.73 3.48
N ALA A 85 2.55 -13.26 2.72
CA ALA A 85 3.90 -13.82 2.74
C ALA A 85 4.59 -13.60 4.09
N ARG A 86 4.82 -14.67 4.85
CA ARG A 86 5.49 -14.63 6.15
C ARG A 86 6.97 -14.95 6.01
N GLY A 87 7.80 -14.26 6.80
CA GLY A 87 9.25 -14.50 6.86
C GLY A 87 10.02 -14.06 5.61
N THR A 88 9.38 -13.37 4.67
CA THR A 88 9.98 -12.83 3.46
C THR A 88 10.10 -11.31 3.56
N LYS A 89 10.93 -10.71 2.70
CA LYS A 89 11.01 -9.24 2.57
C LYS A 89 9.96 -8.68 1.58
N MET A 90 8.85 -9.40 1.38
CA MET A 90 7.82 -9.01 0.44
C MET A 90 7.19 -7.65 0.82
N GLY A 91 6.98 -7.42 2.12
CA GLY A 91 6.47 -6.14 2.62
C GLY A 91 7.34 -4.96 2.20
N GLU A 92 8.65 -5.07 2.38
CA GLU A 92 9.60 -4.05 1.96
C GLU A 92 9.60 -3.84 0.44
N ARG A 93 9.45 -4.91 -0.34
CA ARG A 93 9.36 -4.84 -1.81
C ARG A 93 8.13 -4.06 -2.25
N PHE A 94 6.98 -4.26 -1.59
CA PHE A 94 5.76 -3.50 -1.87
C PHE A 94 5.87 -2.04 -1.42
N VAL A 95 6.42 -1.76 -0.23
CA VAL A 95 6.68 -0.38 0.21
C VAL A 95 7.58 0.33 -0.79
N ARG A 96 8.59 -0.36 -1.32
CA ARG A 96 9.42 0.18 -2.39
C ARG A 96 8.58 0.53 -3.63
N LYS A 97 7.62 -0.31 -4.05
CA LYS A 97 6.75 0.00 -5.19
C LYS A 97 5.91 1.26 -4.99
N ILE A 98 5.52 1.56 -3.74
CA ILE A 98 4.88 2.83 -3.41
C ILE A 98 5.82 4.01 -3.71
N PHE A 99 7.08 3.91 -3.31
CA PHE A 99 8.08 4.97 -3.52
C PHE A 99 8.46 5.10 -4.99
N ASP A 100 8.73 3.96 -5.65
CA ASP A 100 9.04 3.92 -7.09
C ASP A 100 7.91 4.51 -7.94
N PHE A 101 6.64 4.35 -7.50
CA PHE A 101 5.48 4.92 -8.18
C PHE A 101 5.34 6.43 -7.92
N ALA A 102 5.56 6.88 -6.68
CA ALA A 102 5.39 8.28 -6.30
C ALA A 102 6.41 9.21 -6.96
N MET A 103 7.66 8.76 -7.07
CA MET A 103 8.79 9.57 -7.54
C MET A 103 8.62 10.12 -8.96
N PRO A 104 8.37 9.31 -10.00
CA PRO A 104 8.22 9.81 -11.37
C PRO A 104 6.94 10.63 -11.59
N HIS A 105 5.96 10.54 -10.69
CA HIS A 105 4.72 11.31 -10.74
C HIS A 105 4.78 12.61 -9.93
N ASP A 106 5.94 12.95 -9.35
CA ASP A 106 6.15 14.11 -8.47
C ASP A 106 5.12 14.20 -7.35
N ILE A 107 4.87 13.07 -6.68
CA ILE A 107 3.93 13.00 -5.58
C ILE A 107 4.69 13.17 -4.27
N GLN A 108 4.28 14.16 -3.48
CA GLN A 108 4.92 14.51 -2.23
C GLN A 108 4.30 13.81 -1.00
N GLU A 109 3.12 13.24 -1.16
CA GLU A 109 2.37 12.65 -0.04
C GLU A 109 1.66 11.37 -0.46
N VAL A 110 1.81 10.33 0.33
CA VAL A 110 1.06 9.08 0.20
C VAL A 110 0.26 8.80 1.47
N TYR A 111 -0.91 8.20 1.32
CA TYR A 111 -1.69 7.73 2.44
C TYR A 111 -2.29 6.35 2.20
N VAL A 112 -2.63 5.70 3.31
CA VAL A 112 -3.29 4.39 3.35
C VAL A 112 -4.27 4.37 4.51
N THR A 113 -5.41 3.70 4.34
CA THR A 113 -6.38 3.44 5.39
C THR A 113 -6.27 2.00 5.85
N ILE A 114 -6.21 1.76 7.16
CA ILE A 114 -5.94 0.44 7.74
C ILE A 114 -6.72 0.28 9.04
N PHE A 115 -7.43 -0.85 9.20
CA PHE A 115 -8.00 -1.24 10.48
C PHE A 115 -6.91 -1.58 11.51
N ASP A 116 -7.11 -1.19 12.76
CA ASP A 116 -6.13 -1.39 13.84
C ASP A 116 -5.75 -2.87 14.04
N LYS A 117 -6.61 -3.82 13.65
CA LYS A 117 -6.31 -5.26 13.72
C LYS A 117 -5.12 -5.69 12.85
N HIS A 118 -4.76 -4.93 11.82
CA HIS A 118 -3.66 -5.25 10.89
C HIS A 118 -2.29 -4.74 11.38
N GLN A 119 -1.94 -5.04 12.62
CA GLN A 119 -0.74 -4.55 13.31
C GLN A 119 0.58 -4.87 12.57
N GLY A 120 0.65 -5.97 11.83
CA GLY A 120 1.83 -6.32 11.05
C GLY A 120 2.11 -5.32 9.93
N LEU A 121 1.06 -4.91 9.21
CA LEU A 121 1.14 -3.92 8.14
C LEU A 121 1.42 -2.52 8.70
N ILE A 122 0.77 -2.16 9.80
CA ILE A 122 0.99 -0.87 10.49
C ILE A 122 2.46 -0.73 10.86
N ARG A 123 3.02 -1.70 11.60
CA ARG A 123 4.45 -1.68 11.99
C ARG A 123 5.40 -1.65 10.79
N LEU A 124 5.06 -2.32 9.70
CA LEU A 124 5.84 -2.24 8.46
C LEU A 124 5.88 -0.81 7.94
N LEU A 125 4.72 -0.18 7.79
CA LEU A 125 4.61 1.17 7.23
C LEU A 125 5.25 2.22 8.14
N GLU A 126 5.04 2.13 9.47
CA GLU A 126 5.67 3.03 10.45
C GLU A 126 7.20 2.98 10.39
N ARG A 127 7.78 1.81 10.17
CA ARG A 127 9.25 1.65 9.95
C ARG A 127 9.74 2.49 8.77
N TYR A 128 8.91 2.69 7.76
CA TYR A 128 9.22 3.51 6.58
C TYR A 128 8.67 4.94 6.67
N GLY A 129 8.31 5.37 7.87
CA GLY A 129 7.98 6.77 8.20
C GLY A 129 6.54 7.16 7.94
N PHE A 130 5.63 6.21 7.77
CA PHE A 130 4.20 6.48 7.83
C PHE A 130 3.79 6.79 9.27
N LYS A 131 2.83 7.70 9.44
CA LYS A 131 2.33 8.12 10.75
C LYS A 131 0.81 8.16 10.73
N LEU A 132 0.18 7.71 11.79
CA LEU A 132 -1.25 7.90 12.01
C LEU A 132 -1.54 9.41 12.14
N CYS A 133 -2.32 9.95 11.22
CA CYS A 133 -2.65 11.39 11.18
C CYS A 133 -4.14 11.66 11.28
N SER A 134 -5.00 10.66 11.01
CA SER A 134 -6.46 10.82 11.03
C SER A 134 -7.13 9.46 11.21
N ARG A 135 -8.46 9.49 11.41
CA ARG A 135 -9.31 8.30 11.38
C ARG A 135 -10.49 8.53 10.48
N LYS A 136 -10.92 7.48 9.78
CA LYS A 136 -12.16 7.52 8.98
C LYS A 136 -13.36 7.76 9.89
N ASN A 137 -14.33 8.56 9.40
CA ASN A 137 -15.55 8.86 10.13
C ASN A 137 -16.55 7.68 10.14
N LEU A 138 -16.42 6.78 9.16
CA LEU A 138 -17.26 5.60 9.06
C LEU A 138 -16.79 4.56 10.09
N GLU A 139 -17.64 4.26 11.05
CA GLU A 139 -17.46 3.14 11.98
C GLU A 139 -18.03 1.86 11.37
N THR A 140 -17.27 0.78 11.47
CA THR A 140 -17.64 -0.55 11.01
C THR A 140 -17.55 -1.54 12.17
N GLU A 141 -17.93 -2.79 11.96
CA GLU A 141 -17.74 -3.88 12.96
C GLU A 141 -16.26 -4.07 13.34
N ASN A 142 -15.33 -3.65 12.46
CA ASN A 142 -13.88 -3.67 12.70
C ASN A 142 -13.36 -2.35 13.31
N GLY A 143 -14.23 -1.41 13.67
CA GLY A 143 -13.91 -0.06 14.15
C GLY A 143 -13.71 0.92 12.99
N CYS A 144 -13.13 2.09 13.29
CA CYS A 144 -12.74 3.08 12.30
C CYS A 144 -11.34 2.79 11.78
N GLU A 145 -11.14 2.91 10.46
CA GLU A 145 -9.79 2.80 9.90
C GLU A 145 -8.90 3.97 10.33
N GLY A 146 -7.68 3.66 10.76
CA GLY A 146 -6.62 4.65 10.91
C GLY A 146 -6.13 5.10 9.53
N VAL A 147 -5.83 6.39 9.38
CA VAL A 147 -5.30 6.98 8.15
C VAL A 147 -3.85 7.34 8.37
N TYR A 148 -2.97 6.62 7.71
CA TYR A 148 -1.52 6.73 7.84
C TYR A 148 -0.94 7.48 6.65
N PHE A 149 -0.24 8.57 6.92
CA PHE A 149 0.40 9.41 5.92
C PHE A 149 1.92 9.29 5.97
N LYS A 150 2.54 9.46 4.80
CA LYS A 150 3.96 9.71 4.67
C LYS A 150 4.18 10.86 3.70
N ASP A 151 4.93 11.85 4.15
CA ASP A 151 5.51 12.88 3.29
C ASP A 151 6.82 12.40 2.69
N PHE A 152 6.97 12.59 1.37
CA PHE A 152 8.24 12.40 0.69
C PHE A 152 9.00 13.72 0.65
N ASN A 153 10.13 13.77 1.31
CA ASN A 153 11.05 14.88 1.14
C ASN A 153 12.07 14.51 0.05
N TRP A 154 11.72 14.84 -1.20
CA TRP A 154 12.60 14.61 -2.34
C TRP A 154 13.80 15.57 -2.42
N LYS A 155 13.92 16.55 -1.50
CA LYS A 155 15.14 17.35 -1.32
C LYS A 155 16.05 16.60 -0.35
N PRO A 156 16.94 15.74 -0.81
CA PRO A 156 17.68 14.88 0.08
C PRO A 156 18.83 15.63 0.73
N SER A 157 18.87 15.58 2.04
CA SER A 157 20.19 15.25 2.58
C SER A 157 20.40 13.77 2.29
N ALA A 158 21.56 13.35 1.82
CA ALA A 158 21.83 11.94 1.49
C ALA A 158 21.44 10.99 2.63
N ALA A 159 21.58 11.41 3.90
CA ALA A 159 21.22 10.66 5.08
C ALA A 159 19.70 10.38 5.18
N SER A 160 18.82 11.32 4.83
CA SER A 160 17.37 11.10 4.92
C SER A 160 16.86 10.18 3.82
N PHE A 161 17.48 10.17 2.66
CA PHE A 161 17.17 9.25 1.57
C PHE A 161 17.43 7.80 1.98
N TYR A 162 18.64 7.51 2.49
CA TYR A 162 19.01 6.15 2.89
C TYR A 162 18.19 5.60 4.06
N ASN A 163 17.73 6.46 4.96
CA ASN A 163 16.92 6.05 6.10
C ASN A 163 15.45 5.76 5.74
N ASN A 164 14.95 6.31 4.64
CA ASN A 164 13.54 6.24 4.28
C ASN A 164 13.25 5.37 3.05
N TYR A 165 14.29 5.02 2.27
CA TYR A 165 14.12 4.19 1.09
C TYR A 165 14.36 2.71 1.42
N PRO A 166 13.42 1.80 1.05
CA PRO A 166 13.61 0.38 1.32
C PRO A 166 14.81 -0.18 0.56
N MET A 167 15.78 -0.70 1.29
CA MET A 167 16.97 -1.33 0.72
C MET A 167 16.93 -2.83 0.94
N ILE A 168 17.29 -3.60 -0.08
CA ILE A 168 17.46 -5.04 0.04
C ILE A 168 18.94 -5.34 0.27
N LYS A 169 19.23 -6.03 1.36
CA LYS A 169 20.57 -6.58 1.60
C LYS A 169 20.71 -7.88 0.81
N MET A 170 21.68 -7.95 -0.07
CA MET A 170 22.10 -9.16 -0.75
C MET A 170 23.60 -9.39 -0.50
N ASN A 171 23.97 -10.59 -0.02
CA ASN A 171 25.36 -10.95 0.27
C ASN A 171 26.13 -9.91 1.11
N GLY A 172 25.51 -9.38 2.14
CA GLY A 172 26.10 -8.37 3.02
C GLY A 172 26.23 -6.96 2.43
N ARG A 173 25.82 -6.77 1.18
CA ARG A 173 25.82 -5.46 0.50
C ARG A 173 24.41 -4.87 0.45
N ASN A 174 24.29 -3.57 0.59
CA ASN A 174 23.04 -2.85 0.37
C ASN A 174 22.98 -2.40 -1.09
N PHE A 175 21.89 -2.74 -1.78
CA PHE A 175 21.63 -2.25 -3.11
C PHE A 175 20.39 -1.37 -3.08
N LEU A 176 20.50 -0.17 -3.62
CA LEU A 176 19.35 0.56 -4.13
C LEU A 176 18.94 -0.18 -5.41
N LEU A 177 17.80 -0.81 -5.38
CA LEU A 177 17.25 -1.36 -6.61
C LEU A 177 16.66 -0.19 -7.40
N ALA A 178 17.26 0.13 -8.52
CA ALA A 178 16.71 1.09 -9.47
C ALA A 178 15.38 0.59 -10.05
#